data_d6ec9613e2ba025b1386883e88c569dc
#
_entry.id   d6ec9613e2ba025b1386883e88c569dc
#
_cell.length_a   1.000
_cell.length_b   1.000
_cell.length_c   1.000
_cell.angle_alpha   90.00
_cell.angle_beta   90.00
_cell.angle_gamma   90.00
#
_symmetry.space_group_name_H-M   'P 1'
#
loop_
_entity.id
_entity.type
_entity.pdbx_description
1 polymer ?
#
loop_
_entity_poly.entity_id
_entity_poly.type
_entity_poly.pdbx_seq_one_letter_code
_entity_poly.pdbx_strand_id
1 'polypeptide(L)'
;MPDATPQFKQQLREAFDSLQVGQIFTYRRTFTEGDVSLFIGVTGDLNPYHQDEMFAGESWFKRRNIPGLLTASMATHIGGMMGFLATEMTFQYLKPVYVGDTVTCVVTVMEKDDEKRQFFCAVNYTNQDGMEVLKGGFRGFPSDVRLAK
;
A
#
# COMPACT_ATOMS: atom_id res chain seq x y z
N MET A 1 9.35 -29.30 5.46
CA MET A 1 9.78 -27.88 5.31
C MET A 1 10.43 -27.44 6.61
N PRO A 2 11.49 -26.65 6.56
CA PRO A 2 12.03 -26.09 7.80
C PRO A 2 10.99 -25.16 8.44
N ASP A 3 10.81 -25.26 9.76
CA ASP A 3 9.95 -24.37 10.51
C ASP A 3 10.56 -22.97 10.58
N ALA A 4 9.71 -21.94 10.73
CA ALA A 4 10.18 -20.60 11.03
C ALA A 4 10.93 -20.58 12.37
N THR A 5 12.08 -19.91 12.39
CA THR A 5 12.92 -19.88 13.61
C THR A 5 12.18 -19.22 14.77
N PRO A 6 12.45 -19.63 16.03
CA PRO A 6 11.86 -18.97 17.20
C PRO A 6 12.14 -17.47 17.24
N GLN A 7 13.32 -17.05 16.79
CA GLN A 7 13.70 -15.64 16.70
C GLN A 7 12.79 -14.86 15.72
N PHE A 8 12.53 -15.42 14.55
CA PHE A 8 11.65 -14.77 13.57
C PHE A 8 10.21 -14.67 14.08
N LYS A 9 9.69 -15.74 14.70
CA LYS A 9 8.36 -15.71 15.34
C LYS A 9 8.29 -14.65 16.44
N GLN A 10 9.35 -14.46 17.20
CA GLN A 10 9.43 -13.42 18.22
C GLN A 10 9.41 -12.01 17.61
N GLN A 11 10.16 -11.78 16.54
CA GLN A 11 10.16 -10.50 15.82
C GLN A 11 8.76 -10.11 15.32
N LEU A 12 7.98 -11.06 14.82
CA LEU A 12 6.59 -10.82 14.37
C LEU A 12 5.69 -10.39 15.54
N ARG A 13 5.85 -11.01 16.72
CA ARG A 13 5.10 -10.62 17.92
C ARG A 13 5.48 -9.22 18.38
N GLU A 14 6.77 -8.95 18.48
CA GLU A 14 7.30 -7.65 18.92
C GLU A 14 6.88 -6.51 17.98
N ALA A 15 6.77 -6.77 16.69
CA ALA A 15 6.32 -5.77 15.71
C ALA A 15 4.91 -5.25 16.04
N PHE A 16 3.98 -6.12 16.45
CA PHE A 16 2.65 -5.69 16.87
C PHE A 16 2.67 -5.11 18.30
N ASP A 17 3.35 -5.78 19.24
CA ASP A 17 3.35 -5.37 20.63
C ASP A 17 3.93 -3.96 20.82
N SER A 18 4.92 -3.59 20.03
CA SER A 18 5.54 -2.25 20.02
C SER A 18 4.73 -1.19 19.26
N LEU A 19 3.71 -1.58 18.50
CA LEU A 19 2.89 -0.65 17.73
C LEU A 19 2.11 0.27 18.66
N GLN A 20 2.08 1.58 18.35
CA GLN A 20 1.38 2.58 19.14
C GLN A 20 0.38 3.37 18.27
N VAL A 21 -0.78 3.68 18.85
CA VAL A 21 -1.73 4.61 18.24
C VAL A 21 -1.07 5.97 18.04
N GLY A 22 -1.24 6.55 16.85
CA GLY A 22 -0.57 7.79 16.45
C GLY A 22 0.79 7.58 15.79
N GLN A 23 1.34 6.37 15.82
CA GLN A 23 2.60 6.07 15.13
C GLN A 23 2.44 6.22 13.62
N ILE A 24 3.47 6.79 12.98
CA ILE A 24 3.49 7.09 11.55
C ILE A 24 4.59 6.30 10.86
N PHE A 25 4.24 5.69 9.72
CA PHE A 25 5.18 5.05 8.80
C PHE A 25 5.11 5.74 7.46
N THR A 26 6.25 5.94 6.84
CA THR A 26 6.35 6.63 5.55
C THR A 26 7.10 5.77 4.55
N TYR A 27 6.56 5.67 3.34
CA TYR A 27 7.20 5.05 2.20
C TYR A 27 7.06 5.96 0.98
N ARG A 28 8.16 6.15 0.26
CA ARG A 28 8.21 7.03 -0.90
C ARG A 28 8.83 6.30 -2.08
N ARG A 29 8.24 6.46 -3.26
CA ARG A 29 8.81 5.94 -4.49
C ARG A 29 8.41 6.76 -5.71
N THR A 30 9.23 6.70 -6.75
CA THR A 30 8.91 7.20 -8.08
C THR A 30 8.43 6.05 -8.94
N PHE A 31 7.27 6.21 -9.58
CA PHE A 31 6.71 5.20 -10.47
C PHE A 31 7.33 5.26 -11.86
N THR A 32 7.65 4.09 -12.41
CA THR A 32 8.28 3.91 -13.72
C THR A 32 7.39 3.17 -14.69
N GLU A 33 7.73 3.19 -15.99
CA GLU A 33 7.09 2.34 -17.01
C GLU A 33 7.20 0.85 -16.65
N GLY A 34 8.32 0.42 -16.09
CA GLY A 34 8.51 -0.96 -15.66
C GLY A 34 7.50 -1.38 -14.60
N ASP A 35 7.20 -0.49 -13.64
CA ASP A 35 6.19 -0.74 -12.62
C ASP A 35 4.80 -0.96 -13.22
N VAL A 36 4.43 -0.13 -14.19
CA VAL A 36 3.14 -0.26 -14.89
C VAL A 36 3.08 -1.58 -15.66
N SER A 37 4.14 -1.91 -16.41
CA SER A 37 4.21 -3.16 -17.18
C SER A 37 4.09 -4.41 -16.30
N LEU A 38 4.79 -4.44 -15.17
CA LEU A 38 4.71 -5.54 -14.21
C LEU A 38 3.31 -5.66 -13.61
N PHE A 39 2.70 -4.56 -13.21
CA PHE A 39 1.36 -4.54 -12.63
C PHE A 39 0.30 -5.01 -13.63
N ILE A 40 0.35 -4.52 -14.85
CA ILE A 40 -0.55 -4.97 -15.94
C ILE A 40 -0.36 -6.45 -16.23
N GLY A 41 0.89 -6.93 -16.26
CA GLY A 41 1.21 -8.34 -16.45
C GLY A 41 0.64 -9.24 -15.35
N VAL A 42 0.60 -8.76 -14.11
CA VAL A 42 0.05 -9.51 -12.97
C VAL A 42 -1.49 -9.47 -12.96
N THR A 43 -2.07 -8.30 -13.21
CA THR A 43 -3.51 -8.08 -13.03
C THR A 43 -4.35 -8.37 -14.26
N GLY A 44 -3.74 -8.29 -15.47
CA GLY A 44 -4.49 -8.31 -16.72
C GLY A 44 -5.30 -7.03 -16.98
N ASP A 45 -5.00 -5.94 -16.28
CA ASP A 45 -5.68 -4.65 -16.48
C ASP A 45 -5.17 -3.99 -17.76
N LEU A 46 -5.82 -4.29 -18.87
CA LEU A 46 -5.49 -3.76 -20.20
C LEU A 46 -6.21 -2.44 -20.52
N ASN A 47 -6.61 -1.69 -19.51
CA ASN A 47 -7.31 -0.42 -19.73
C ASN A 47 -6.44 0.55 -20.55
N PRO A 48 -6.96 1.11 -21.67
CA PRO A 48 -6.18 1.97 -22.56
C PRO A 48 -5.68 3.25 -21.89
N TYR A 49 -6.32 3.73 -20.83
CA TYR A 49 -5.79 4.87 -20.04
C TYR A 49 -4.42 4.60 -19.42
N HIS A 50 -4.05 3.33 -19.25
CA HIS A 50 -2.76 2.93 -18.68
C HIS A 50 -1.72 2.56 -19.74
N GLN A 51 -2.14 2.24 -20.98
CA GLN A 51 -1.27 1.64 -21.97
C GLN A 51 -1.12 2.46 -23.26
N ASP A 52 -2.17 3.20 -23.64
CA ASP A 52 -2.23 3.88 -24.94
C ASP A 52 -2.11 5.40 -24.74
N GLU A 53 -0.95 5.94 -25.15
CA GLU A 53 -0.65 7.36 -25.01
C GLU A 53 -1.56 8.24 -25.90
N MET A 54 -1.91 7.77 -27.08
CA MET A 54 -2.80 8.51 -27.98
C MET A 54 -4.21 8.58 -27.40
N PHE A 55 -4.75 7.44 -26.98
CA PHE A 55 -6.05 7.37 -26.33
C PHE A 55 -6.12 8.24 -25.06
N ALA A 56 -5.15 8.09 -24.19
CA ALA A 56 -5.11 8.87 -22.96
C ALA A 56 -4.91 10.37 -23.22
N GLY A 57 -4.16 10.73 -24.27
CA GLY A 57 -3.94 12.10 -24.72
C GLY A 57 -5.22 12.82 -25.15
N GLU A 58 -6.18 12.10 -25.74
CA GLU A 58 -7.49 12.62 -26.12
C GLU A 58 -8.45 12.80 -24.93
N SER A 59 -8.16 12.14 -23.81
CA SER A 59 -8.95 12.24 -22.59
C SER A 59 -8.63 13.51 -21.79
N TRP A 60 -9.45 13.79 -20.76
CA TRP A 60 -9.15 14.88 -19.84
C TRP A 60 -7.88 14.66 -19.01
N PHE A 61 -7.38 13.41 -18.90
CA PHE A 61 -6.10 13.09 -18.28
C PHE A 61 -4.89 13.60 -19.07
N LYS A 62 -5.02 13.77 -20.40
CA LYS A 62 -3.99 14.29 -21.33
C LYS A 62 -2.76 13.42 -21.51
N ARG A 63 -2.58 12.39 -20.72
CA ARG A 63 -1.50 11.40 -20.80
C ARG A 63 -1.89 10.14 -20.03
N ARG A 64 -1.13 9.08 -20.22
CA ARG A 64 -1.38 7.84 -19.48
C ARG A 64 -1.20 8.05 -17.99
N ASN A 65 -2.19 7.62 -17.22
CA ASN A 65 -2.07 7.50 -15.78
C ASN A 65 -1.69 6.08 -15.39
N ILE A 66 -1.06 5.92 -14.24
CA ILE A 66 -0.77 4.60 -13.68
C ILE A 66 -2.05 3.99 -13.10
N PRO A 67 -2.18 2.64 -13.07
CA PRO A 67 -3.30 2.00 -12.39
C PRO A 67 -3.42 2.47 -10.94
N GLY A 68 -4.62 2.88 -10.53
CA GLY A 68 -4.84 3.40 -9.17
C GLY A 68 -4.47 2.38 -8.09
N LEU A 69 -4.76 1.11 -8.32
CA LEU A 69 -4.41 0.04 -7.38
C LEU A 69 -2.90 -0.17 -7.25
N LEU A 70 -2.12 0.16 -8.28
CA LEU A 70 -0.66 0.18 -8.19
C LEU A 70 -0.19 1.24 -7.18
N THR A 71 -0.75 2.46 -7.24
CA THR A 71 -0.47 3.50 -6.24
C THR A 71 -0.90 3.04 -4.85
N ALA A 72 -2.11 2.52 -4.71
CA ALA A 72 -2.64 2.02 -3.44
C ALA A 72 -1.76 0.92 -2.82
N SER A 73 -1.14 0.09 -3.65
CA SER A 73 -0.28 -1.02 -3.21
C SER A 73 0.94 -0.58 -2.40
N MET A 74 1.31 0.69 -2.42
CA MET A 74 2.44 1.20 -1.60
C MET A 74 2.26 0.91 -0.10
N ALA A 75 1.02 0.87 0.40
CA ALA A 75 0.74 0.51 1.79
C ALA A 75 1.19 -0.90 2.14
N THR A 76 1.23 -1.82 1.17
CA THR A 76 1.66 -3.20 1.40
C THR A 76 3.15 -3.30 1.71
N HIS A 77 3.96 -2.35 1.27
CA HIS A 77 5.38 -2.28 1.65
C HIS A 77 5.54 -2.19 3.18
N ILE A 78 4.77 -1.30 3.79
CA ILE A 78 4.80 -1.09 5.25
C ILE A 78 4.23 -2.32 5.97
N GLY A 79 3.07 -2.81 5.53
CA GLY A 79 2.46 -4.01 6.10
C GLY A 79 3.35 -5.25 5.98
N GLY A 80 4.05 -5.41 4.86
CA GLY A 80 4.98 -6.52 4.63
C GLY A 80 6.19 -6.48 5.56
N MET A 81 6.76 -5.30 5.78
CA MET A 81 7.87 -5.12 6.72
C MET A 81 7.50 -5.49 8.17
N MET A 82 6.25 -5.20 8.56
CA MET A 82 5.72 -5.49 9.89
C MET A 82 5.18 -6.91 10.02
N GLY A 83 5.09 -7.67 8.93
CA GLY A 83 4.46 -8.98 8.91
C GLY A 83 2.96 -8.91 9.21
N PHE A 84 2.28 -7.87 8.74
CA PHE A 84 0.85 -7.67 8.93
C PHE A 84 0.05 -8.18 7.74
N LEU A 85 -1.15 -8.69 8.01
CA LEU A 85 -2.10 -9.14 7.01
C LEU A 85 -3.36 -8.29 7.08
N ALA A 86 -3.74 -7.70 5.96
CA ALA A 86 -4.97 -6.92 5.87
C ALA A 86 -6.19 -7.84 5.69
N THR A 87 -7.25 -7.54 6.41
CA THR A 87 -8.57 -8.16 6.25
C THR A 87 -9.53 -7.28 5.47
N GLU A 88 -9.27 -5.98 5.44
CA GLU A 88 -10.08 -5.00 4.74
C GLU A 88 -9.18 -3.84 4.31
N MET A 89 -9.35 -3.39 3.08
CA MET A 89 -8.69 -2.20 2.55
C MET A 89 -9.71 -1.36 1.79
N THR A 90 -9.75 -0.07 2.08
CA THR A 90 -10.62 0.89 1.41
C THR A 90 -9.80 2.03 0.86
N PHE A 91 -9.98 2.36 -0.41
CA PHE A 91 -9.25 3.44 -1.07
C PHE A 91 -10.19 4.36 -1.82
N GLN A 92 -9.88 5.64 -1.79
CA GLN A 92 -10.55 6.68 -2.55
C GLN A 92 -9.51 7.38 -3.43
N TYR A 93 -9.71 7.30 -4.74
CA TYR A 93 -8.83 7.90 -5.75
C TYR A 93 -9.24 9.33 -6.01
N LEU A 94 -8.37 10.29 -5.71
CA LEU A 94 -8.69 11.72 -5.74
C LEU A 94 -8.15 12.40 -6.98
N LYS A 95 -6.94 12.01 -7.42
CA LYS A 95 -6.27 12.59 -8.58
C LYS A 95 -5.44 11.53 -9.30
N PRO A 96 -5.27 11.66 -10.63
CA PRO A 96 -4.41 10.74 -11.38
C PRO A 96 -2.95 10.85 -10.92
N VAL A 97 -2.26 9.72 -10.97
CA VAL A 97 -0.80 9.63 -10.81
C VAL A 97 -0.22 9.19 -12.14
N TYR A 98 0.87 9.79 -12.54
CA TYR A 98 1.49 9.57 -13.85
C TYR A 98 2.86 8.89 -13.71
N VAL A 99 3.31 8.26 -14.78
CA VAL A 99 4.68 7.76 -14.86
C VAL A 99 5.65 8.91 -14.63
N GLY A 100 6.63 8.70 -13.74
CA GLY A 100 7.59 9.73 -13.32
C GLY A 100 7.17 10.49 -12.06
N ASP A 101 5.92 10.38 -11.62
CA ASP A 101 5.50 10.97 -10.35
C ASP A 101 6.15 10.25 -9.17
N THR A 102 6.54 11.04 -8.18
CA THR A 102 7.03 10.56 -6.88
C THR A 102 5.92 10.68 -5.85
N VAL A 103 5.49 9.54 -5.32
CA VAL A 103 4.42 9.48 -4.35
C VAL A 103 4.97 9.14 -2.97
N THR A 104 4.49 9.87 -1.96
CA THR A 104 4.74 9.60 -0.55
C THR A 104 3.49 9.01 0.06
N CYS A 105 3.60 7.78 0.56
CA CYS A 105 2.55 7.08 1.30
C CYS A 105 2.82 7.23 2.79
N VAL A 106 1.86 7.77 3.53
CA VAL A 106 1.92 7.95 4.99
C VAL A 106 0.84 7.09 5.63
N VAL A 107 1.26 6.15 6.45
CA VAL A 107 0.38 5.26 7.21
C VAL A 107 0.38 5.70 8.67
N THR A 108 -0.79 5.96 9.23
CA THR A 108 -0.97 6.35 10.63
C THR A 108 -1.77 5.29 11.36
N VAL A 109 -1.26 4.79 12.47
CA VAL A 109 -1.98 3.84 13.33
C VAL A 109 -3.09 4.59 14.06
N MET A 110 -4.33 4.25 13.78
CA MET A 110 -5.51 4.90 14.35
C MET A 110 -6.10 4.13 15.53
N GLU A 111 -6.10 2.81 15.44
CA GLU A 111 -6.66 1.91 16.46
C GLU A 111 -5.76 0.70 16.64
N LYS A 112 -5.67 0.22 17.87
CA LYS A 112 -5.00 -1.02 18.22
C LYS A 112 -5.79 -1.73 19.31
N ASP A 113 -6.13 -2.98 19.07
CA ASP A 113 -6.81 -3.86 20.01
C ASP A 113 -5.86 -5.00 20.40
N ASP A 114 -5.30 -4.93 21.59
CA ASP A 114 -4.32 -5.90 22.10
C ASP A 114 -4.96 -7.25 22.41
N GLU A 115 -6.24 -7.29 22.83
CA GLU A 115 -6.95 -8.54 23.10
C GLU A 115 -7.23 -9.32 21.81
N LYS A 116 -7.79 -8.65 20.82
CA LYS A 116 -8.11 -9.24 19.52
C LYS A 116 -6.92 -9.33 18.58
N ARG A 117 -5.82 -8.67 18.94
CA ARG A 117 -4.63 -8.48 18.08
C ARG A 117 -5.02 -7.99 16.70
N GLN A 118 -5.69 -6.85 16.68
CA GLN A 118 -6.16 -6.18 15.48
C GLN A 118 -5.72 -4.72 15.48
N PHE A 119 -5.61 -4.14 14.30
CA PHE A 119 -5.30 -2.73 14.13
C PHE A 119 -6.12 -2.12 13.00
N PHE A 120 -6.25 -0.81 13.05
CA PHE A 120 -6.72 0.02 11.95
C PHE A 120 -5.74 1.15 11.67
N CYS A 121 -5.39 1.33 10.40
CA CYS A 121 -4.53 2.41 9.94
C CYS A 121 -5.24 3.26 8.91
N ALA A 122 -5.08 4.58 9.00
CA ALA A 122 -5.38 5.51 7.92
C ALA A 122 -4.18 5.63 7.01
N VAL A 123 -4.40 5.85 5.72
CA VAL A 123 -3.34 6.03 4.75
C VAL A 123 -3.62 7.21 3.83
N ASN A 124 -2.60 8.04 3.61
CA ASN A 124 -2.64 9.19 2.72
C ASN A 124 -1.47 9.13 1.75
N TYR A 125 -1.73 9.51 0.51
CA TYR A 125 -0.74 9.53 -0.56
C TYR A 125 -0.69 10.92 -1.18
N THR A 126 0.51 11.48 -1.25
CA THR A 126 0.75 12.78 -1.87
C THR A 126 1.79 12.66 -2.98
N ASN A 127 1.63 13.42 -4.06
CA ASN A 127 2.62 13.49 -5.12
C ASN A 127 3.76 14.47 -4.76
N GLN A 128 4.70 14.67 -5.67
CA GLN A 128 5.85 15.57 -5.51
C GLN A 128 5.46 17.05 -5.31
N ASP A 129 4.26 17.45 -5.74
CA ASP A 129 3.74 18.81 -5.59
C ASP A 129 2.92 18.99 -4.30
N GLY A 130 2.90 17.97 -3.44
CA GLY A 130 2.15 17.99 -2.18
C GLY A 130 0.64 17.81 -2.33
N MET A 131 0.16 17.43 -3.54
CA MET A 131 -1.27 17.17 -3.76
C MET A 131 -1.64 15.78 -3.27
N GLU A 132 -2.72 15.68 -2.51
CA GLU A 132 -3.30 14.39 -2.12
C GLU A 132 -3.90 13.70 -3.35
N VAL A 133 -3.37 12.55 -3.70
CA VAL A 133 -3.77 11.78 -4.89
C VAL A 133 -4.65 10.59 -4.53
N LEU A 134 -4.50 10.06 -3.32
CA LEU A 134 -5.25 8.92 -2.82
C LEU A 134 -5.30 8.97 -1.30
N LYS A 135 -6.38 8.45 -0.72
CA LYS A 135 -6.51 8.23 0.71
C LYS A 135 -7.32 6.98 0.99
N GLY A 136 -7.21 6.48 2.19
CA GLY A 136 -7.96 5.30 2.59
C GLY A 136 -7.59 4.80 3.96
N GLY A 137 -7.82 3.52 4.18
CA GLY A 137 -7.48 2.84 5.41
C GLY A 137 -7.49 1.34 5.25
N PHE A 138 -6.90 0.66 6.19
CA PHE A 138 -6.91 -0.79 6.23
C PHE A 138 -6.95 -1.32 7.66
N ARG A 139 -7.62 -2.46 7.79
CA ARG A 139 -7.68 -3.25 9.02
C ARG A 139 -6.95 -4.56 8.81
N GLY A 140 -6.43 -5.11 9.89
CA GLY A 140 -5.77 -6.39 9.80
C GLY A 140 -5.31 -6.91 11.16
N PHE A 141 -4.46 -7.91 11.08
CA PHE A 141 -3.89 -8.57 12.24
C PHE A 141 -2.41 -8.92 11.96
N PRO A 142 -1.59 -9.10 13.01
CA PRO A 142 -0.21 -9.54 12.83
C PRO A 142 -0.14 -11.01 12.41
N SER A 143 0.87 -11.37 11.64
CA SER A 143 1.06 -12.73 11.14
C SER A 143 1.21 -13.76 12.25
N ASP A 144 1.68 -13.37 13.43
CA ASP A 144 1.87 -14.28 14.58
C ASP A 144 0.55 -14.89 15.10
N VAL A 145 -0.59 -14.26 14.85
CA VAL A 145 -1.93 -14.80 15.19
C VAL A 145 -2.21 -16.14 14.46
N ARG A 146 -1.63 -16.34 13.30
CA ARG A 146 -1.84 -17.52 12.46
C ARG A 146 -0.68 -18.52 12.52
N LEU A 147 0.33 -18.27 13.34
CA LEU A 147 1.40 -19.22 13.54
C LEU A 147 0.91 -20.42 14.34
N ALA A 148 1.31 -21.62 13.91
CA ALA A 148 1.13 -22.84 14.71
C ALA A 148 1.91 -22.70 16.04
N LYS A 149 1.31 -23.24 17.11
CA LYS A 149 1.93 -23.25 18.44
C LYS A 149 3.10 -24.22 18.50
#